data_739482c9cc94cef688e592ece970cdd8
#
_entry.id   739482c9cc94cef688e592ece970cdd8
#
_cell.length_a   1.000
_cell.length_b   1.000
_cell.length_c   1.000
_cell.angle_alpha   90.00
_cell.angle_beta   90.00
_cell.angle_gamma   90.00
#
_symmetry.space_group_name_H-M   'P 1'
#
loop_
_entity.id
_entity.type
_entity.pdbx_description
1 polymer ?
#
loop_
_entity_poly.entity_id
_entity_poly.type
_entity_poly.pdbx_seq_one_letter_code
_entity_poly.pdbx_strand_id
1 'polypeptide(L)'
;MYLHLGNKTVITSDEIIGIFDLDTATVSKRTRDFLSKNEKQNNIINVSYEIPLSFVVCQDKEKNKKIYFSPVSSTTLNKRTEENFK
;
A
#
# COMPACT_ATOMS: atom_id res chain seq x y z
N MET A 1 -5.91 15.13 -1.29
CA MET A 1 -4.58 14.90 -1.85
C MET A 1 -4.43 13.49 -2.37
N TYR A 2 -3.60 13.31 -3.37
CA TYR A 2 -3.47 12.04 -4.07
C TYR A 2 -2.05 11.52 -3.99
N LEU A 3 -1.92 10.21 -3.83
CA LEU A 3 -0.64 9.53 -3.86
C LEU A 3 -0.59 8.59 -5.06
N HIS A 4 0.46 8.75 -5.87
CA HIS A 4 0.70 7.94 -7.07
C HIS A 4 1.48 6.69 -6.67
N LEU A 5 0.89 5.52 -6.88
CA LEU A 5 1.50 4.24 -6.49
C LEU A 5 2.28 3.57 -7.61
N GLY A 6 2.26 4.14 -8.80
CA GLY A 6 2.88 3.57 -9.98
C GLY A 6 1.84 3.24 -11.03
N ASN A 7 2.31 2.98 -12.26
CA ASN A 7 1.45 2.74 -13.39
C ASN A 7 0.41 3.89 -13.50
N LYS A 8 -0.88 3.59 -13.47
CA LYS A 8 -1.92 4.63 -13.49
C LYS A 8 -2.74 4.64 -12.20
N THR A 9 -2.23 4.03 -11.16
CA THR A 9 -2.95 3.91 -9.89
C THR A 9 -2.66 5.10 -8.99
N VAL A 10 -3.73 5.78 -8.60
CA VAL A 10 -3.68 6.94 -7.71
C VAL A 10 -4.70 6.72 -6.60
N ILE A 11 -4.30 6.96 -5.35
CA ILE A 11 -5.19 6.85 -4.20
C ILE A 11 -5.24 8.16 -3.45
N THR A 12 -6.29 8.34 -2.64
CA THR A 12 -6.38 9.53 -1.78
C THR A 12 -5.63 9.28 -0.49
N SER A 13 -4.86 10.27 -0.05
CA SER A 13 -4.07 10.17 1.17
C SER A 13 -4.92 9.99 2.41
N ASP A 14 -6.17 10.46 2.40
CA ASP A 14 -7.10 10.33 3.52
C ASP A 14 -7.41 8.88 3.87
N GLU A 15 -7.31 7.99 2.90
CA GLU A 15 -7.62 6.57 3.09
C GLU A 15 -6.41 5.75 3.52
N ILE A 16 -5.22 6.33 3.52
CA ILE A 16 -3.99 5.61 3.83
C ILE A 16 -3.86 5.38 5.33
N ILE A 17 -3.77 4.11 5.74
CA ILE A 17 -3.48 3.71 7.12
C ILE A 17 -1.97 3.60 7.31
N GLY A 18 -1.27 3.04 6.33
CA GLY A 18 0.17 2.87 6.43
C GLY A 18 0.82 2.49 5.12
N ILE A 19 2.11 2.80 5.03
CA ILE A 19 2.96 2.46 3.89
C ILE A 19 4.11 1.63 4.43
N PHE A 20 4.32 0.44 3.89
CA PHE A 20 5.26 -0.54 4.44
C PHE A 20 6.22 -1.04 3.37
N ASP A 21 7.47 -1.24 3.77
CA ASP A 21 8.46 -1.91 2.95
C ASP A 21 8.14 -3.40 2.95
N LEU A 22 8.02 -3.99 1.77
CA LEU A 22 7.59 -5.38 1.64
C LEU A 22 8.61 -6.34 2.25
N ASP A 23 9.90 -6.14 1.97
CA ASP A 23 10.94 -7.04 2.46
C ASP A 23 11.08 -6.99 3.98
N THR A 24 11.03 -5.81 4.56
CA THR A 24 11.19 -5.62 6.00
C THR A 24 9.95 -6.06 6.77
N ALA A 25 8.78 -5.67 6.28
CA ALA A 25 7.51 -5.95 6.97
C ALA A 25 7.15 -7.43 6.97
N THR A 26 7.48 -8.16 5.90
CA THR A 26 7.13 -9.58 5.79
C THR A 26 8.03 -10.51 6.61
N VAL A 27 9.03 -9.97 7.32
CA VAL A 27 9.76 -10.75 8.32
C VAL A 27 8.83 -11.13 9.47
N SER A 28 7.87 -10.28 9.80
CA SER A 28 6.91 -10.55 10.87
C SER A 28 5.83 -11.55 10.43
N LYS A 29 5.59 -12.55 11.27
CA LYS A 29 4.51 -13.52 11.03
C LYS A 29 3.15 -12.84 11.03
N ARG A 30 2.95 -11.85 11.92
CA ARG A 30 1.69 -11.10 11.96
C ARG A 30 1.39 -10.40 10.63
N THR A 31 2.42 -9.82 10.03
CA THR A 31 2.26 -9.15 8.74
C THR A 31 1.93 -10.16 7.65
N ARG A 32 2.63 -11.30 7.62
CA ARG A 32 2.35 -12.35 6.64
C ARG A 32 0.93 -12.88 6.78
N ASP A 33 0.47 -13.09 8.01
CA ASP A 33 -0.89 -13.58 8.28
C ASP A 33 -1.92 -12.54 7.85
N PHE A 34 -1.65 -11.26 8.12
CA PHE A 34 -2.51 -10.15 7.71
C PHE A 34 -2.66 -10.11 6.19
N LEU A 35 -1.55 -10.19 5.46
CA LEU A 35 -1.56 -10.17 4.01
C LEU A 35 -2.27 -11.40 3.44
N SER A 36 -2.02 -12.56 4.01
CA SER A 36 -2.65 -13.80 3.58
C SER A 36 -4.17 -13.76 3.75
N LYS A 37 -4.63 -13.25 4.89
CA LYS A 37 -6.05 -13.09 5.18
C LYS A 37 -6.71 -12.15 4.18
N ASN A 38 -6.07 -11.01 3.90
CA ASN A 38 -6.60 -10.03 2.96
C ASN A 38 -6.57 -10.52 1.53
N GLU A 39 -5.61 -11.37 1.17
CA GLU A 39 -5.58 -12.02 -0.13
C GLU A 39 -6.81 -12.91 -0.31
N LYS A 40 -7.16 -13.69 0.71
CA LYS A 40 -8.35 -14.55 0.68
C LYS A 40 -9.65 -13.75 0.58
N GLN A 41 -9.64 -12.54 1.11
CA GLN A 41 -10.80 -11.63 1.07
C GLN A 41 -10.84 -10.77 -0.21
N ASN A 42 -9.91 -10.99 -1.13
CA ASN A 42 -9.79 -10.23 -2.37
C ASN A 42 -9.56 -8.74 -2.15
N ASN A 43 -8.86 -8.39 -1.08
CA ASN A 43 -8.53 -6.99 -0.76
C ASN A 43 -7.21 -6.54 -1.34
N ILE A 44 -6.43 -7.43 -1.95
CA ILE A 44 -5.11 -7.10 -2.48
C ILE A 44 -5.21 -6.69 -3.94
N ILE A 45 -4.61 -5.55 -4.26
CA ILE A 45 -4.58 -4.99 -5.61
C ILE A 45 -3.12 -4.84 -6.03
N ASN A 46 -2.73 -5.52 -7.10
CA ASN A 46 -1.42 -5.36 -7.69
C ASN A 46 -1.45 -4.19 -8.66
N VAL A 47 -0.65 -3.17 -8.38
CA VAL A 47 -0.63 -1.94 -9.19
C VAL A 47 -0.01 -2.17 -10.56
N SER A 48 0.98 -3.07 -10.65
CA SER A 48 1.64 -3.37 -11.92
C SER A 48 2.13 -4.81 -11.95
N TYR A 49 2.68 -5.23 -13.08
CA TYR A 49 3.30 -6.55 -13.23
C TYR A 49 4.73 -6.61 -12.71
N GLU A 50 5.29 -5.48 -12.35
CA GLU A 50 6.64 -5.42 -11.79
C GLU A 50 6.67 -6.01 -10.39
N ILE A 51 7.85 -6.46 -9.95
CA ILE A 51 8.03 -6.99 -8.61
C ILE A 51 7.73 -5.88 -7.60
N PRO A 52 6.79 -6.10 -6.65
CA PRO A 52 6.45 -5.06 -5.70
C PRO A 52 7.56 -4.84 -4.67
N LEU A 53 7.78 -3.59 -4.29
CA LEU A 53 8.74 -3.19 -3.26
C LEU A 53 8.06 -2.74 -1.97
N SER A 54 6.79 -2.34 -2.07
CA SER A 54 6.05 -1.84 -0.92
C SER A 54 4.59 -2.26 -0.99
N PHE A 55 3.89 -2.13 0.14
CA PHE A 55 2.44 -2.23 0.13
C PHE A 55 1.84 -1.09 0.95
N VAL A 56 0.68 -0.64 0.51
CA VAL A 56 -0.04 0.47 1.14
C VAL A 56 -1.37 -0.06 1.63
N VAL A 57 -1.62 0.09 2.93
CA VAL A 57 -2.88 -0.33 3.54
C VAL A 57 -3.81 0.86 3.56
N CYS A 58 -4.96 0.69 2.94
CA CYS A 58 -5.99 1.73 2.84
C CYS A 58 -7.30 1.25 3.45
N GLN A 59 -8.07 2.19 3.96
CA GLN A 59 -9.41 1.92 4.44
C GLN A 59 -10.30 3.11 4.07
N ASP A 60 -11.43 2.83 3.42
CA ASP A 60 -12.37 3.89 3.05
C ASP A 60 -13.32 4.23 4.21
N LYS A 61 -14.24 5.16 3.97
CA LYS A 61 -15.19 5.62 4.99
C LYS A 61 -16.15 4.51 5.43
N GLU A 62 -16.38 3.53 4.58
CA GLU A 62 -17.23 2.38 4.88
C GLU A 62 -16.45 1.24 5.51
N LYS A 63 -15.18 1.50 5.85
CA LYS A 63 -14.26 0.55 6.48
C LYS A 63 -13.87 -0.64 5.60
N ASN A 64 -14.01 -0.50 4.29
CA ASN A 64 -13.50 -1.48 3.35
C ASN A 64 -11.99 -1.33 3.22
N LYS A 65 -11.26 -2.42 3.43
CA LYS A 65 -9.81 -2.41 3.33
C LYS A 65 -9.36 -2.73 1.92
N LYS A 66 -8.32 -2.04 1.48
CA LYS A 66 -7.63 -2.34 0.23
C LYS A 66 -6.14 -2.27 0.49
N ILE A 67 -5.41 -3.24 -0.03
CA ILE A 67 -3.96 -3.29 0.11
C ILE A 67 -3.36 -3.25 -1.28
N TYR A 68 -2.62 -2.19 -1.56
CA TYR A 68 -1.99 -1.99 -2.87
C TYR A 68 -0.53 -2.43 -2.81
N PHE A 69 -0.15 -3.37 -3.66
CA PHE A 69 1.24 -3.75 -3.85
C PHE A 69 1.82 -2.88 -4.96
N SER A 70 2.85 -2.11 -4.62
CA SER A 70 3.43 -1.10 -5.49
C SER A 70 4.88 -1.42 -5.85
N PRO A 71 5.30 -1.18 -7.10
CA PRO A 71 6.71 -1.29 -7.48
C PRO A 71 7.54 -0.11 -7.01
N VAL A 72 6.91 0.92 -6.45
CA VAL A 72 7.60 2.09 -5.90
C VAL A 72 8.00 1.78 -4.45
N SER A 73 9.23 2.14 -4.07
CA SER A 73 9.70 1.88 -2.70
C SER A 73 8.91 2.66 -1.66
N SER A 74 8.85 2.10 -0.45
CA SER A 74 8.17 2.77 0.67
C SER A 74 8.80 4.12 0.98
N THR A 75 10.12 4.24 0.86
CA THR A 75 10.83 5.50 1.06
C THR A 75 10.35 6.57 0.08
N THR A 76 10.22 6.21 -1.20
CA THR A 76 9.75 7.13 -2.23
C THR A 76 8.29 7.51 -1.98
N LEU A 77 7.44 6.55 -1.62
CA LEU A 77 6.03 6.83 -1.34
C LEU A 77 5.87 7.75 -0.13
N ASN A 78 6.62 7.51 0.94
CA ASN A 78 6.60 8.37 2.12
C ASN A 78 7.06 9.79 1.78
N LYS A 79 8.08 9.91 0.94
CA LYS A 79 8.58 11.22 0.51
C LYS A 79 7.51 11.96 -0.30
N ARG A 80 6.83 11.28 -1.20
CA ARG A 80 5.73 11.88 -1.99
C ARG A 80 4.60 12.35 -1.09
N THR A 81 4.29 11.59 -0.05
CA THR A 81 3.27 11.98 0.93
C THR A 81 3.69 13.26 1.67
N GLU A 82 4.93 13.34 2.12
CA GLU A 82 5.46 14.54 2.78
C GLU A 82 5.40 15.76 1.88
N GLU A 83 5.75 15.61 0.61
CA GLU A 83 5.71 16.71 -0.36
C GLU A 83 4.30 17.23 -0.57
N ASN A 84 3.30 16.33 -0.53
CA ASN A 84 1.90 16.70 -0.71
C ASN A 84 1.32 17.44 0.49
N PHE A 85 1.93 17.33 1.66
CA PHE A 85 1.44 17.97 2.89
C PHE A 85 2.13 19.29 3.20
N LYS A 86 3.02 19.76 2.34
CA LYS A 86 3.69 21.04 2.53
C LYS A 86 2.89 22.21 1.97
#